data_10f6b09b00a6e8d19cffa0b06b9e0674
#
_entry.id   10f6b09b00a6e8d19cffa0b06b9e0674
#
_cell.length_a   1.000
_cell.length_b   1.000
_cell.length_c   1.000
_cell.angle_alpha   90.00
_cell.angle_beta   90.00
_cell.angle_gamma   90.00
#
_symmetry.space_group_name_H-M   'P 1'
#
loop_
_entity.id
_entity.type
_entity.pdbx_description
1 polymer ?
#
loop_
_entity_poly.entity_id
_entity_poly.type
_entity_poly.pdbx_seq_one_letter_code
_entity_poly.pdbx_strand_id
1 'polypeptide(L)'
;VVGSVEETFVTQRELVGDAKAAIKGGKGKGKGKSRMGRSTVDDAVLFLARFKGGAVASFEATRLATGNLNRNVIEINGEKGSIKFDFERMNELQWWDHTLEPGLRGWSRIMCTEAGHHPYVHAYWPAAHGLGYEHGFVSEVADIVTMLGGGKPVVPMPDFADAFETQRVLEAAVLSPRERGPVTLSDVQ
;
A
#
# COMPACT_ATOMS: atom_id res chain seq x y z
N VAL A 1 7.44 15.99 -2.35
CA VAL A 1 8.02 15.20 -3.45
C VAL A 1 9.21 15.95 -4.03
N VAL A 2 10.32 15.26 -4.24
CA VAL A 2 11.54 15.87 -4.81
C VAL A 2 11.57 15.77 -6.33
N GLY A 3 10.99 14.70 -6.87
CA GLY A 3 10.83 14.48 -8.29
C GLY A 3 10.07 13.17 -8.53
N SER A 4 9.32 13.11 -9.62
CA SER A 4 8.56 11.93 -10.00
C SER A 4 8.56 11.71 -11.52
N VAL A 5 8.20 10.48 -11.91
CA VAL A 5 7.91 10.06 -13.27
C VAL A 5 6.55 9.39 -13.25
N GLU A 6 5.65 9.82 -14.12
CA GLU A 6 4.31 9.24 -14.35
C GLU A 6 4.24 8.75 -15.79
N GLU A 7 3.71 7.55 -16.01
CA GLU A 7 3.61 6.99 -17.36
C GLU A 7 2.31 6.23 -17.57
N THR A 8 1.74 6.40 -18.77
CA THR A 8 0.57 5.67 -19.24
C THR A 8 0.97 4.79 -20.42
N PHE A 9 1.31 3.54 -20.17
CA PHE A 9 1.72 2.58 -21.21
C PHE A 9 0.53 2.08 -22.02
N VAL A 10 -0.64 1.87 -21.38
CA VAL A 10 -1.86 1.40 -22.03
C VAL A 10 -2.75 2.59 -22.39
N THR A 11 -2.46 3.20 -23.52
CA THR A 11 -3.11 4.43 -23.97
C THR A 11 -4.56 4.25 -24.46
N GLN A 12 -4.99 3.01 -24.73
CA GLN A 12 -6.34 2.68 -25.17
C GLN A 12 -6.91 1.56 -24.31
N ARG A 13 -8.11 1.73 -23.79
CA ARG A 13 -8.80 0.74 -22.97
C ARG A 13 -10.23 0.53 -23.46
N GLU A 14 -10.78 -0.66 -23.24
CA GLU A 14 -12.20 -0.92 -23.43
C GLU A 14 -13.04 0.02 -22.56
N LEU A 15 -13.98 0.70 -23.19
CA LEU A 15 -14.97 1.47 -22.44
C LEU A 15 -15.95 0.51 -21.78
N VAL A 16 -16.13 0.66 -20.47
CA VAL A 16 -17.17 -0.05 -19.73
C VAL A 16 -18.51 0.43 -20.28
N GLY A 17 -19.29 -0.50 -20.85
CA GLY A 17 -20.65 -0.20 -21.32
C GLY A 17 -21.52 0.34 -20.19
N ASP A 18 -22.59 1.04 -20.53
CA ASP A 18 -23.48 1.73 -19.59
C ASP A 18 -23.71 0.90 -18.32
N ALA A 19 -23.47 1.52 -17.16
CA ALA A 19 -23.57 0.89 -15.83
C ALA A 19 -24.90 0.16 -15.57
N LYS A 20 -25.95 0.48 -16.33
CA LYS A 20 -27.26 -0.22 -16.34
C LYS A 20 -27.20 -1.66 -16.84
N ALA A 21 -26.21 -2.02 -17.68
CA ALA A 21 -26.04 -3.39 -18.15
C ALA A 21 -25.31 -4.30 -17.16
N ALA A 22 -24.42 -3.74 -16.33
CA ALA A 22 -23.67 -4.47 -15.33
C ALA A 22 -24.55 -4.94 -14.14
N ILE A 23 -25.62 -4.21 -13.83
CA ILE A 23 -26.54 -4.52 -12.70
C ILE A 23 -27.56 -5.63 -13.06
N LYS A 24 -27.79 -5.83 -14.34
CA LYS A 24 -28.74 -6.87 -14.81
C LYS A 24 -28.06 -8.19 -15.11
N GLY A 25 -27.30 -8.82 -14.25
CA GLY A 25 -26.81 -10.22 -14.26
C GLY A 25 -27.01 -11.08 -15.53
N GLY A 26 -27.24 -10.46 -16.66
CA GLY A 26 -27.52 -11.10 -17.93
C GLY A 26 -26.23 -11.53 -18.63
N LYS A 27 -26.03 -12.83 -18.80
CA LYS A 27 -25.05 -13.40 -19.74
C LYS A 27 -25.37 -12.94 -21.18
N GLY A 28 -25.09 -11.69 -21.49
CA GLY A 28 -25.15 -11.15 -22.81
C GLY A 28 -23.95 -11.60 -23.63
N LYS A 29 -24.01 -12.74 -24.29
CA LYS A 29 -23.13 -13.09 -25.41
C LYS A 29 -23.47 -12.18 -26.61
N GLY A 30 -23.10 -10.92 -26.51
CA GLY A 30 -23.09 -10.02 -27.66
C GLY A 30 -21.65 -9.92 -28.17
N LYS A 31 -21.34 -10.50 -29.33
CA LYS A 31 -20.15 -10.17 -30.12
C LYS A 31 -20.28 -8.75 -30.71
N GLY A 32 -20.47 -7.75 -29.84
CA GLY A 32 -20.31 -6.36 -30.25
C GLY A 32 -18.82 -6.02 -30.17
N LYS A 33 -18.28 -5.32 -31.18
CA LYS A 33 -16.93 -4.76 -31.10
C LYS A 33 -16.89 -3.87 -29.88
N SER A 34 -16.03 -4.19 -28.88
CA SER A 34 -15.84 -3.33 -27.73
C SER A 34 -15.40 -1.95 -28.21
N ARG A 35 -16.03 -0.94 -27.65
CA ARG A 35 -15.66 0.44 -27.96
C ARG A 35 -14.42 0.80 -27.17
N MET A 36 -13.35 1.15 -27.85
CA MET A 36 -12.10 1.60 -27.22
C MET A 36 -12.16 3.09 -26.92
N GLY A 37 -11.55 3.51 -25.85
CA GLY A 37 -11.38 4.90 -25.47
C GLY A 37 -9.97 5.18 -24.97
N ARG A 38 -9.55 6.43 -25.06
CA ARG A 38 -8.24 6.86 -24.55
C ARG A 38 -8.20 6.71 -23.02
N SER A 39 -7.15 6.08 -22.51
CA SER A 39 -6.86 6.06 -21.08
C SER A 39 -6.40 7.45 -20.62
N THR A 40 -6.90 7.89 -19.48
CA THR A 40 -6.54 9.17 -18.83
C THR A 40 -5.90 8.96 -17.46
N VAL A 41 -5.69 7.69 -17.08
CA VAL A 41 -5.04 7.31 -15.81
C VAL A 41 -3.66 6.74 -16.12
N ASP A 42 -2.73 7.01 -15.24
CA ASP A 42 -1.40 6.45 -15.23
C ASP A 42 -1.41 4.94 -14.99
N ASP A 43 -0.40 4.26 -15.48
CA ASP A 43 -0.13 2.85 -15.23
C ASP A 43 1.03 2.66 -14.26
N ALA A 44 1.91 3.64 -14.15
CA ALA A 44 3.03 3.65 -13.22
C ALA A 44 3.38 5.05 -12.75
N VAL A 45 3.73 5.17 -11.48
CA VAL A 45 4.33 6.36 -10.90
C VAL A 45 5.52 5.96 -10.02
N LEU A 46 6.64 6.68 -10.19
CA LEU A 46 7.82 6.55 -9.35
C LEU A 46 8.19 7.92 -8.84
N PHE A 47 8.45 8.05 -7.53
CA PHE A 47 8.87 9.34 -6.99
C PHE A 47 9.84 9.22 -5.82
N LEU A 48 10.60 10.29 -5.61
CA LEU A 48 11.47 10.48 -4.47
C LEU A 48 10.84 11.51 -3.51
N ALA A 49 10.96 11.25 -2.23
CA ALA A 49 10.47 12.17 -1.21
C ALA A 49 11.52 12.43 -0.12
N ARG A 50 11.43 13.61 0.48
CA ARG A 50 12.16 13.99 1.69
C ARG A 50 11.15 14.33 2.79
N PHE A 51 11.29 13.67 3.92
CA PHE A 51 10.48 13.93 5.10
C PHE A 51 11.02 15.12 5.91
N LYS A 52 10.15 15.76 6.69
CA LYS A 52 10.54 16.87 7.59
C LYS A 52 11.65 16.48 8.56
N GLY A 53 11.68 15.21 9.00
CA GLY A 53 12.73 14.67 9.88
C GLY A 53 14.07 14.36 9.19
N GLY A 54 14.20 14.65 7.89
CA GLY A 54 15.42 14.45 7.12
C GLY A 54 15.52 13.09 6.42
N ALA A 55 14.67 12.13 6.73
CA ALA A 55 14.62 10.86 6.03
C ALA A 55 14.30 11.06 4.54
N VAL A 56 14.82 10.17 3.70
CA VAL A 56 14.55 10.13 2.26
C VAL A 56 13.93 8.80 1.90
N ALA A 57 13.04 8.79 0.91
CA ALA A 57 12.41 7.58 0.43
C ALA A 57 12.23 7.59 -1.09
N SER A 58 12.19 6.40 -1.67
CA SER A 58 11.71 6.13 -3.02
C SER A 58 10.39 5.39 -2.95
N PHE A 59 9.46 5.77 -3.80
CA PHE A 59 8.15 5.14 -3.92
C PHE A 59 7.94 4.68 -5.36
N GLU A 60 7.31 3.55 -5.51
CA GLU A 60 6.87 3.01 -6.78
C GLU A 60 5.46 2.45 -6.63
N ALA A 61 4.57 2.82 -7.53
CA ALA A 61 3.27 2.20 -7.69
C ALA A 61 3.05 1.91 -9.17
N THR A 62 2.79 0.66 -9.51
CA THR A 62 2.57 0.26 -10.90
C THR A 62 1.51 -0.83 -11.01
N ARG A 63 0.75 -0.80 -12.09
CA ARG A 63 -0.23 -1.82 -12.44
C ARG A 63 0.32 -2.86 -13.43
N LEU A 64 1.55 -2.67 -13.90
CA LEU A 64 2.14 -3.44 -15.01
C LEU A 64 3.40 -4.22 -14.61
N ALA A 65 3.70 -4.35 -13.31
CA ALA A 65 4.82 -5.15 -12.81
C ALA A 65 4.51 -6.65 -12.94
N THR A 66 4.69 -7.20 -14.12
CA THR A 66 4.43 -8.61 -14.43
C THR A 66 5.19 -9.52 -13.46
N GLY A 67 4.48 -10.48 -12.87
CA GLY A 67 5.03 -11.40 -11.86
C GLY A 67 4.77 -10.98 -10.42
N ASN A 68 4.29 -9.76 -10.17
CA ASN A 68 3.79 -9.30 -8.87
C ASN A 68 2.27 -9.22 -8.93
N LEU A 69 1.58 -9.85 -7.99
CA LEU A 69 0.11 -9.94 -8.00
C LEU A 69 -0.52 -8.86 -7.12
N ASN A 70 -0.19 -8.84 -5.84
CA ASN A 70 -0.61 -7.83 -4.88
C ASN A 70 0.55 -7.46 -3.96
N ARG A 71 1.69 -7.18 -4.57
CA ARG A 71 2.93 -6.93 -3.86
C ARG A 71 2.99 -5.51 -3.34
N ASN A 72 2.65 -5.34 -2.06
CA ASN A 72 2.94 -4.14 -1.28
C ASN A 72 4.17 -4.43 -0.42
N VAL A 73 5.25 -3.72 -0.67
CA VAL A 73 6.52 -3.89 0.05
C VAL A 73 6.89 -2.58 0.69
N ILE A 74 7.28 -2.65 1.96
CA ILE A 74 7.92 -1.54 2.65
C ILE A 74 9.26 -2.00 3.20
N GLU A 75 10.30 -1.21 2.96
CA GLU A 75 11.61 -1.37 3.57
C GLU A 75 11.99 -0.08 4.27
N ILE A 76 12.33 -0.17 5.54
CA ILE A 76 12.76 0.97 6.34
C ILE A 76 14.16 0.67 6.86
N ASN A 77 15.11 1.55 6.53
CA ASN A 77 16.50 1.45 6.94
C ASN A 77 16.81 2.54 7.97
N GLY A 78 17.26 2.14 9.14
CA GLY A 78 17.69 3.02 10.21
C GLY A 78 19.14 2.75 10.62
N GLU A 79 19.65 3.58 11.51
CA GLU A 79 21.03 3.49 12.00
C GLU A 79 21.32 2.17 12.73
N LYS A 80 20.35 1.65 13.48
CA LYS A 80 20.52 0.45 14.33
C LYS A 80 19.95 -0.82 13.74
N GLY A 81 19.27 -0.73 12.61
CA GLY A 81 18.66 -1.88 11.99
C GLY A 81 17.73 -1.54 10.84
N SER A 82 17.23 -2.56 10.18
CA SER A 82 16.31 -2.43 9.06
C SER A 82 15.16 -3.41 9.18
N ILE A 83 14.04 -3.05 8.59
CA ILE A 83 12.82 -3.86 8.59
C ILE A 83 12.27 -3.94 7.17
N LYS A 84 11.80 -5.12 6.77
CA LYS A 84 11.06 -5.34 5.52
C LYS A 84 9.77 -6.06 5.79
N PHE A 85 8.72 -5.58 5.14
CA PHE A 85 7.43 -6.25 5.06
C PHE A 85 7.06 -6.45 3.60
N ASP A 86 6.54 -7.63 3.26
CA ASP A 86 6.01 -7.98 1.94
C ASP A 86 4.60 -8.55 2.12
N PHE A 87 3.60 -7.89 1.56
CA PHE A 87 2.21 -8.29 1.70
C PHE A 87 1.89 -9.67 1.09
N GLU A 88 2.63 -10.10 0.07
CA GLU A 88 2.50 -11.47 -0.46
C GLU A 88 3.04 -12.53 0.52
N ARG A 89 3.72 -12.08 1.60
CA ARG A 89 4.20 -12.87 2.75
C ARG A 89 3.73 -12.30 4.07
N MET A 90 2.48 -11.91 4.16
CA MET A 90 1.90 -11.10 5.23
C MET A 90 2.09 -11.63 6.67
N ASN A 91 2.46 -12.90 6.84
CA ASN A 91 2.73 -13.50 8.14
C ASN A 91 4.20 -13.42 8.56
N GLU A 92 5.04 -12.80 7.77
CA GLU A 92 6.49 -12.74 7.98
C GLU A 92 6.97 -11.29 8.01
N LEU A 93 7.96 -11.03 8.84
CA LEU A 93 8.72 -9.80 8.89
C LEU A 93 10.20 -10.14 8.72
N GLN A 94 10.94 -9.36 7.94
CA GLN A 94 12.39 -9.46 7.89
C GLN A 94 13.00 -8.35 8.74
N TRP A 95 13.94 -8.73 9.57
CA TRP A 95 14.63 -7.86 10.50
C TRP A 95 16.14 -7.97 10.35
N TRP A 96 16.81 -6.83 10.29
CA TRP A 96 18.27 -6.72 10.36
C TRP A 96 18.65 -5.97 11.62
N ASP A 97 19.43 -6.61 12.50
CA ASP A 97 19.97 -5.97 13.69
C ASP A 97 21.42 -5.58 13.45
N HIS A 98 21.67 -4.27 13.39
CA HIS A 98 23.01 -3.74 13.18
C HIS A 98 23.84 -3.70 14.47
N THR A 99 23.22 -3.92 15.62
CA THR A 99 23.90 -3.92 16.93
C THR A 99 24.64 -5.22 17.25
N LEU A 100 24.32 -6.30 16.51
CA LEU A 100 24.98 -7.58 16.65
C LEU A 100 26.45 -7.53 16.20
N GLU A 101 27.24 -8.47 16.66
CA GLU A 101 28.59 -8.72 16.16
C GLU A 101 28.59 -8.91 14.63
N PRO A 102 29.56 -8.31 13.89
CA PRO A 102 29.53 -8.33 12.43
C PRO A 102 29.34 -9.70 11.78
N GLY A 103 29.93 -10.75 12.37
CA GLY A 103 29.80 -12.12 11.88
C GLY A 103 28.43 -12.77 12.11
N LEU A 104 27.58 -12.15 12.92
CA LEU A 104 26.22 -12.61 13.24
C LEU A 104 25.13 -11.78 12.53
N ARG A 105 25.53 -10.72 11.81
CA ARG A 105 24.57 -9.86 11.12
C ARG A 105 24.01 -10.56 9.90
N GLY A 106 22.68 -10.54 9.78
CA GLY A 106 21.97 -11.10 8.65
C GLY A 106 20.50 -10.75 8.71
N TRP A 107 19.79 -10.90 7.61
CA TRP A 107 18.34 -10.77 7.60
C TRP A 107 17.72 -11.97 8.33
N SER A 108 17.09 -11.72 9.46
CA SER A 108 16.30 -12.70 10.19
C SER A 108 14.86 -12.67 9.71
N ARG A 109 14.28 -13.83 9.46
CA ARG A 109 12.86 -13.98 9.18
C ARG A 109 12.13 -14.23 10.48
N ILE A 110 11.18 -13.37 10.80
CA ILE A 110 10.34 -13.47 11.98
C ILE A 110 8.95 -13.90 11.53
N MET A 111 8.46 -15.03 12.04
CA MET A 111 7.07 -15.42 11.90
C MET A 111 6.23 -14.58 12.86
N CYS A 112 5.32 -13.76 12.34
CA CYS A 112 4.57 -12.80 13.14
C CYS A 112 3.30 -13.38 13.77
N THR A 113 2.94 -14.63 13.47
CA THR A 113 1.72 -15.27 13.97
C THR A 113 1.89 -15.93 15.34
N GLU A 114 2.67 -15.30 16.22
CA GLU A 114 2.86 -15.75 17.59
C GLU A 114 1.88 -15.04 18.53
N ALA A 115 1.01 -15.83 19.19
CA ALA A 115 0.07 -15.30 20.16
C ALA A 115 0.81 -14.65 21.34
N GLY A 116 0.38 -13.46 21.74
CA GLY A 116 1.06 -12.67 22.77
C GLY A 116 2.08 -11.66 22.25
N HIS A 117 2.51 -11.77 21.00
CA HIS A 117 3.37 -10.80 20.33
C HIS A 117 2.65 -10.08 19.18
N HIS A 118 1.87 -10.80 18.38
CA HIS A 118 1.02 -10.18 17.37
C HIS A 118 -0.27 -9.66 17.99
N PRO A 119 -0.68 -8.40 17.73
CA PRO A 119 -1.78 -7.76 18.43
C PRO A 119 -3.15 -8.44 18.25
N TYR A 120 -3.38 -9.17 17.15
CA TYR A 120 -4.70 -9.74 16.82
C TYR A 120 -4.73 -11.27 16.76
N VAL A 121 -3.59 -11.95 16.63
CA VAL A 121 -3.55 -13.42 16.41
C VAL A 121 -4.31 -14.19 17.47
N HIS A 122 -4.27 -13.76 18.73
CA HIS A 122 -4.95 -14.40 19.84
C HIS A 122 -6.49 -14.49 19.67
N ALA A 123 -7.06 -13.62 18.84
CA ALA A 123 -8.51 -13.61 18.55
C ALA A 123 -8.92 -14.63 17.48
N TYR A 124 -7.95 -15.20 16.75
CA TYR A 124 -8.23 -16.10 15.62
C TYR A 124 -7.73 -17.51 15.86
N TRP A 125 -6.43 -17.67 16.06
CA TRP A 125 -5.78 -18.98 15.99
C TRP A 125 -4.72 -19.16 17.10
N PRO A 126 -4.41 -20.42 17.45
CA PRO A 126 -3.20 -20.73 18.20
C PRO A 126 -1.95 -20.23 17.47
N ALA A 127 -0.84 -20.13 18.20
CA ALA A 127 0.46 -19.76 17.66
C ALA A 127 0.82 -20.55 16.38
N ALA A 128 1.55 -19.93 15.49
CA ALA A 128 2.01 -20.47 14.21
C ALA A 128 0.94 -20.81 13.16
N HIS A 129 -0.31 -20.38 13.36
CA HIS A 129 -1.34 -20.45 12.31
C HIS A 129 -1.39 -19.13 11.56
N GLY A 130 -1.39 -19.22 10.22
CA GLY A 130 -1.35 -18.04 9.35
C GLY A 130 -2.64 -17.23 9.37
N LEU A 131 -2.49 -15.92 9.25
CA LEU A 131 -3.57 -14.98 8.96
C LEU A 131 -3.72 -14.85 7.45
N GLY A 132 -4.96 -14.70 6.97
CA GLY A 132 -5.29 -14.40 5.59
C GLY A 132 -5.67 -12.92 5.41
N TYR A 133 -5.92 -12.54 4.17
CA TYR A 133 -6.25 -11.16 3.77
C TYR A 133 -7.49 -10.62 4.50
N GLU A 134 -8.52 -11.46 4.67
CA GLU A 134 -9.77 -11.12 5.34
C GLU A 134 -9.62 -10.75 6.82
N HIS A 135 -8.63 -11.34 7.50
CA HIS A 135 -8.38 -11.06 8.92
C HIS A 135 -7.99 -9.60 9.17
N GLY A 136 -7.36 -8.94 8.19
CA GLY A 136 -7.05 -7.51 8.27
C GLY A 136 -8.32 -6.67 8.42
N PHE A 137 -9.32 -6.90 7.57
CA PHE A 137 -10.61 -6.20 7.63
C PHE A 137 -11.39 -6.50 8.90
N VAL A 138 -11.37 -7.76 9.36
CA VAL A 138 -12.05 -8.15 10.61
C VAL A 138 -11.42 -7.43 11.80
N SER A 139 -10.08 -7.35 11.84
CA SER A 139 -9.34 -6.63 12.90
C SER A 139 -9.62 -5.13 12.88
N GLU A 140 -9.64 -4.52 11.69
CA GLU A 140 -9.98 -3.10 11.51
C GLU A 140 -11.40 -2.80 12.01
N VAL A 141 -12.39 -3.61 11.61
CA VAL A 141 -13.78 -3.45 12.07
C VAL A 141 -13.89 -3.65 13.58
N ALA A 142 -13.17 -4.60 14.17
CA ALA A 142 -13.15 -4.79 15.61
C ALA A 142 -12.62 -3.57 16.36
N ASP A 143 -11.57 -2.92 15.85
CA ASP A 143 -11.03 -1.68 16.40
C ASP A 143 -12.01 -0.51 16.25
N ILE A 144 -12.66 -0.37 15.09
CA ILE A 144 -13.71 0.65 14.86
C ILE A 144 -14.86 0.48 15.87
N VAL A 145 -15.37 -0.75 16.05
CA VAL A 145 -16.46 -1.03 17.00
C VAL A 145 -16.01 -0.74 18.44
N THR A 146 -14.77 -1.09 18.77
CA THR A 146 -14.20 -0.77 20.09
C THR A 146 -14.15 0.73 20.35
N MET A 147 -13.72 1.52 19.37
CA MET A 147 -13.68 2.98 19.47
C MET A 147 -15.10 3.60 19.58
N LEU A 148 -16.05 3.10 18.81
CA LEU A 148 -17.45 3.53 18.92
C LEU A 148 -18.06 3.23 20.29
N GLY A 149 -17.60 2.15 20.94
CA GLY A 149 -17.96 1.82 22.32
C GLY A 149 -17.20 2.61 23.40
N GLY A 150 -16.35 3.57 23.02
CA GLY A 150 -15.55 4.38 23.95
C GLY A 150 -14.24 3.72 24.39
N GLY A 151 -13.87 2.60 23.81
CA GLY A 151 -12.58 1.91 24.05
C GLY A 151 -11.45 2.49 23.18
N LYS A 152 -10.27 1.88 23.31
CA LYS A 152 -9.09 2.24 22.50
C LYS A 152 -8.82 1.14 21.47
N PRO A 153 -8.43 1.49 20.23
CA PRO A 153 -8.02 0.54 19.24
C PRO A 153 -6.71 -0.14 19.66
N VAL A 154 -6.48 -1.34 19.14
CA VAL A 154 -5.25 -2.12 19.40
C VAL A 154 -4.04 -1.48 18.73
N VAL A 155 -4.24 -0.95 17.51
CA VAL A 155 -3.24 -0.16 16.78
C VAL A 155 -3.78 1.24 16.48
N PRO A 156 -2.93 2.25 16.26
CA PRO A 156 -3.39 3.56 15.84
C PRO A 156 -4.23 3.47 14.57
N MET A 157 -5.45 4.01 14.63
CA MET A 157 -6.36 4.05 13.47
C MET A 157 -6.16 5.35 12.69
N PRO A 158 -5.96 5.25 11.36
CA PRO A 158 -5.96 6.44 10.52
C PRO A 158 -7.35 7.08 10.47
N ASP A 159 -7.37 8.40 10.38
CA ASP A 159 -8.60 9.18 10.20
C ASP A 159 -8.63 9.88 8.85
N PHE A 160 -9.69 10.67 8.60
CA PHE A 160 -9.80 11.42 7.34
C PHE A 160 -8.75 12.53 7.19
N ALA A 161 -8.20 13.05 8.30
CA ALA A 161 -7.12 14.03 8.22
C ALA A 161 -5.82 13.35 7.74
N ASP A 162 -5.52 12.15 8.24
CA ASP A 162 -4.39 11.33 7.76
C ASP A 162 -4.56 10.93 6.28
N ALA A 163 -5.78 10.52 5.90
CA ALA A 163 -6.09 10.20 4.51
C ALA A 163 -5.94 11.42 3.59
N PHE A 164 -6.31 12.61 4.05
CA PHE A 164 -6.13 13.87 3.30
C PHE A 164 -4.64 14.17 3.06
N GLU A 165 -3.79 14.03 4.08
CA GLU A 165 -2.34 14.20 3.90
C GLU A 165 -1.76 13.17 2.91
N THR A 166 -2.25 11.93 2.92
CA THR A 166 -1.89 10.92 1.93
C THR A 166 -2.29 11.35 0.52
N GLN A 167 -3.52 11.86 0.32
CA GLN A 167 -3.95 12.36 -0.98
C GLN A 167 -3.07 13.52 -1.48
N ARG A 168 -2.64 14.42 -0.60
CA ARG A 168 -1.70 15.49 -0.96
C ARG A 168 -0.35 14.95 -1.46
N VAL A 169 0.14 13.86 -0.88
CA VAL A 169 1.37 13.20 -1.38
C VAL A 169 1.15 12.64 -2.79
N LEU A 170 0.01 11.99 -3.03
CA LEU A 170 -0.33 11.46 -4.35
C LEU A 170 -0.45 12.57 -5.38
N GLU A 171 -1.13 13.66 -5.06
CA GLU A 171 -1.26 14.82 -5.94
C GLU A 171 0.12 15.46 -6.22
N ALA A 172 0.96 15.62 -5.21
CA ALA A 172 2.32 16.11 -5.39
C ALA A 172 3.16 15.23 -6.34
N ALA A 173 2.95 13.91 -6.30
CA ALA A 173 3.62 12.98 -7.21
C ALA A 173 3.15 13.14 -8.67
N VAL A 174 1.87 13.50 -8.89
CA VAL A 174 1.29 13.78 -10.21
C VAL A 174 1.68 15.17 -10.72
N LEU A 175 1.77 16.15 -9.83
CA LEU A 175 2.15 17.53 -10.19
C LEU A 175 3.63 17.66 -10.56
N SER A 176 4.51 16.96 -9.85
CA SER A 176 5.97 17.12 -10.02
C SER A 176 6.46 16.92 -11.46
N PRO A 177 6.05 15.93 -12.26
CA PRO A 177 6.46 15.81 -13.65
C PRO A 177 5.85 16.91 -14.54
N ARG A 178 4.68 17.43 -14.21
CA ARG A 178 4.01 18.49 -14.95
C ARG A 178 4.72 19.84 -14.74
N GLU A 179 5.13 20.10 -13.51
CA GLU A 179 5.89 21.31 -13.13
C GLU A 179 7.38 21.18 -13.40
N ARG A 180 7.86 19.98 -13.74
CA ARG A 180 9.28 19.66 -14.00
C ARG A 180 10.19 20.02 -12.83
N GLY A 181 9.67 19.82 -11.61
CA GLY A 181 10.38 20.22 -10.40
C GLY A 181 9.84 19.59 -9.12
N PRO A 182 10.47 19.89 -7.98
CA PRO A 182 9.98 19.45 -6.69
C PRO A 182 8.67 20.16 -6.35
N VAL A 183 7.77 19.43 -5.67
CA VAL A 183 6.50 19.93 -5.15
C VAL A 183 6.49 19.71 -3.64
N THR A 184 6.24 20.78 -2.88
CA THR A 184 6.05 20.69 -1.43
C THR A 184 4.58 20.44 -1.11
N LEU A 185 4.29 19.79 0.02
CA LEU A 185 2.88 19.53 0.35
C LEU A 185 2.12 20.82 0.68
N SER A 186 2.80 21.89 1.08
CA SER A 186 2.18 23.20 1.25
C SER A 186 1.61 23.79 -0.05
N ASP A 187 2.13 23.37 -1.20
CA ASP A 187 1.74 23.88 -2.51
C ASP A 187 0.56 23.10 -3.10
N VAL A 188 0.18 21.99 -2.45
CA VAL A 188 -0.97 21.15 -2.82
C VAL A 188 -2.19 21.57 -2.01
N GLN A 189 -3.25 21.96 -2.70
CA GLN A 189 -4.54 22.39 -2.11
C GLN A 189 -5.49 21.21 -1.89
#